data_d8b7b6afa8800abe7915b05b4eee0dae
#
_entry.id   d8b7b6afa8800abe7915b05b4eee0dae
#
_cell.length_a   1.000
_cell.length_b   1.000
_cell.length_c   1.000
_cell.angle_alpha   90.00
_cell.angle_beta   90.00
_cell.angle_gamma   90.00
#
_symmetry.space_group_name_H-M   'P 1'
#
loop_
_entity.id
_entity.type
_entity.pdbx_description
1 polymer ?
#
loop_
_entity_poly.entity_id
_entity_poly.type
_entity_poly.pdbx_seq_one_letter_code
_entity_poly.pdbx_strand_id
1 'polypeptide(L)'
;MKEEIANEALRYKHTVAFRFCGKLLFGTIIKIDKDAKMATVASCICPNPKDAKLVIPIERLIGCCDTASLMESLDYKDRLVAEYIQLSIRMGTLDNFLKRDADAYKVTCKVRKLLCRQYLAMKNYLEALKERAKIEKIEL
;
A
#
# COMPACT_ATOMS: atom_id res chain seq x y z
N MET A 1 -18.98 11.21 -4.24
CA MET A 1 -18.46 9.90 -3.76
C MET A 1 -16.95 9.83 -3.76
N LYS A 2 -16.22 9.84 -4.89
CA LYS A 2 -14.71 9.73 -4.86
C LYS A 2 -14.02 10.94 -4.24
N GLU A 3 -14.56 12.13 -4.37
CA GLU A 3 -14.07 13.35 -3.71
C GLU A 3 -14.27 13.30 -2.19
N GLU A 4 -15.36 12.72 -1.72
CA GLU A 4 -15.63 12.50 -0.30
C GLU A 4 -14.61 11.53 0.30
N ILE A 5 -14.35 10.40 -0.39
CA ILE A 5 -13.33 9.43 -0.01
C ILE A 5 -11.94 10.10 0.07
N ALA A 6 -11.61 10.94 -0.93
CA ALA A 6 -10.33 11.63 -0.95
C ALA A 6 -10.19 12.63 0.21
N ASN A 7 -11.25 13.40 0.52
CA ASN A 7 -11.27 14.36 1.62
C ASN A 7 -11.17 13.64 2.98
N GLU A 8 -11.88 12.53 3.15
CA GLU A 8 -11.83 11.71 4.35
C GLU A 8 -10.44 11.10 4.54
N ALA A 9 -9.87 10.52 3.48
CA ALA A 9 -8.52 9.96 3.51
C ALA A 9 -7.46 11.01 3.84
N LEU A 10 -7.60 12.25 3.34
CA LEU A 10 -6.72 13.35 3.69
C LEU A 10 -6.86 13.74 5.16
N ARG A 11 -8.11 13.86 5.66
CA ARG A 11 -8.40 14.26 7.03
C ARG A 11 -7.85 13.28 8.07
N TYR A 12 -8.03 11.99 7.83
CA TYR A 12 -7.66 10.92 8.77
C TYR A 12 -6.33 10.25 8.43
N LYS A 13 -5.62 10.70 7.39
CA LYS A 13 -4.37 10.12 6.89
C LYS A 13 -4.49 8.64 6.55
N HIS A 14 -5.64 8.23 6.03
CA HIS A 14 -5.86 6.87 5.61
C HIS A 14 -5.02 6.52 4.37
N THR A 15 -4.59 5.29 4.28
CA THR A 15 -3.98 4.76 3.06
C THR A 15 -5.06 4.58 2.00
N VAL A 16 -4.79 5.06 0.80
CA VAL A 16 -5.65 4.88 -0.37
C VAL A 16 -5.01 3.94 -1.38
N ALA A 17 -5.84 3.16 -2.06
CA ALA A 17 -5.45 2.39 -3.22
C ALA A 17 -5.76 3.17 -4.50
N PHE A 18 -4.86 3.12 -5.48
CA PHE A 18 -5.03 3.76 -6.78
C PHE A 18 -4.29 3.01 -7.87
N ARG A 19 -4.75 3.14 -9.12
CA ARG A 19 -4.05 2.57 -10.27
C ARG A 19 -3.17 3.62 -10.95
N PHE A 20 -1.92 3.27 -11.17
CA PHE A 20 -0.95 4.09 -11.89
C PHE A 20 -0.11 3.22 -12.82
N CYS A 21 -0.08 3.55 -14.10
CA CYS A 21 0.62 2.76 -15.14
C CYS A 21 0.24 1.26 -15.11
N GLY A 22 -1.04 0.94 -14.94
CA GLY A 22 -1.54 -0.43 -14.89
C GLY A 22 -1.24 -1.21 -13.61
N LYS A 23 -0.54 -0.59 -12.64
CA LYS A 23 -0.21 -1.20 -11.35
C LYS A 23 -1.12 -0.66 -10.25
N LEU A 24 -1.51 -1.55 -9.34
CA LEU A 24 -2.16 -1.17 -8.09
C LEU A 24 -1.09 -0.65 -7.12
N LEU A 25 -1.25 0.60 -6.68
CA LEU A 25 -0.35 1.25 -5.74
C LEU A 25 -1.12 1.73 -4.52
N PHE A 26 -0.38 1.93 -3.43
CA PHE A 26 -0.92 2.39 -2.17
C PHE A 26 -0.13 3.62 -1.69
N GLY A 27 -0.83 4.53 -1.06
CA GLY A 27 -0.21 5.74 -0.52
C GLY A 27 -1.13 6.53 0.38
N THR A 28 -0.60 7.60 0.95
CA THR A 28 -1.37 8.52 1.79
C THR A 28 -1.58 9.83 1.03
N ILE A 29 -2.81 10.33 0.99
CA ILE A 29 -3.11 11.62 0.39
C ILE A 29 -2.52 12.72 1.26
N ILE A 30 -1.72 13.60 0.67
CA ILE A 30 -1.10 14.75 1.34
C ILE A 30 -1.70 16.09 0.91
N LYS A 31 -2.29 16.15 -0.26
CA LYS A 31 -2.95 17.36 -0.79
C LYS A 31 -4.03 16.99 -1.80
N ILE A 32 -5.10 17.75 -1.82
CA ILE A 32 -6.14 17.69 -2.84
C ILE A 32 -6.24 19.05 -3.51
N ASP A 33 -6.21 19.05 -4.83
CA ASP A 33 -6.57 20.18 -5.66
C ASP A 33 -8.00 19.95 -6.17
N LYS A 34 -8.95 20.71 -5.64
CA LYS A 34 -10.38 20.54 -5.96
C LYS A 34 -10.71 21.06 -7.35
N ASP A 35 -10.06 22.11 -7.80
CA ASP A 35 -10.32 22.76 -9.09
C ASP A 35 -9.80 21.85 -10.22
N ALA A 36 -8.60 21.30 -10.06
CA ALA A 36 -8.01 20.37 -11.02
C ALA A 36 -8.51 18.94 -10.86
N LYS A 37 -9.27 18.61 -9.80
CA LYS A 37 -9.69 17.25 -9.42
C LYS A 37 -8.51 16.26 -9.31
N MET A 38 -7.42 16.72 -8.73
CA MET A 38 -6.18 15.96 -8.58
C MET A 38 -5.86 15.75 -7.11
N ALA A 39 -5.30 14.58 -6.79
CA ALA A 39 -4.77 14.26 -5.47
C ALA A 39 -3.25 14.04 -5.55
N THR A 40 -2.51 14.64 -4.63
CA THR A 40 -1.09 14.31 -4.42
C THR A 40 -1.00 13.22 -3.37
N VAL A 41 -0.42 12.10 -3.76
CA VAL A 41 -0.30 10.90 -2.92
C VAL A 41 1.17 10.63 -2.64
N ALA A 42 1.52 10.45 -1.36
CA ALA A 42 2.81 9.92 -0.96
C ALA A 42 2.76 8.40 -1.05
N SER A 43 3.51 7.81 -1.98
CA SER A 43 3.55 6.36 -2.18
C SER A 43 4.25 5.67 -1.02
N CYS A 44 3.66 4.61 -0.48
CA CYS A 44 4.27 3.78 0.56
C CYS A 44 5.44 2.93 0.06
N ILE A 45 5.63 2.83 -1.26
CA ILE A 45 6.56 1.89 -1.89
C ILE A 45 7.85 2.58 -2.37
N CYS A 46 7.88 3.90 -2.42
CA CYS A 46 9.05 4.63 -2.94
C CYS A 46 10.14 4.79 -1.88
N PRO A 47 11.39 4.36 -2.16
CA PRO A 47 12.48 4.41 -1.18
C PRO A 47 12.94 5.82 -0.83
N ASN A 48 12.70 6.80 -1.71
CA ASN A 48 13.07 8.19 -1.47
C ASN A 48 11.82 9.04 -1.23
N PRO A 49 11.64 9.64 -0.03
CA PRO A 49 10.46 10.45 0.28
C PRO A 49 10.24 11.66 -0.64
N LYS A 50 11.29 12.14 -1.29
CA LYS A 50 11.21 13.28 -2.23
C LYS A 50 10.60 12.86 -3.58
N ASP A 51 10.86 11.62 -4.00
CA ASP A 51 10.38 11.06 -5.28
C ASP A 51 9.08 10.27 -5.10
N ALA A 52 8.63 10.13 -3.86
CA ALA A 52 7.45 9.33 -3.48
C ALA A 52 6.12 10.03 -3.77
N LYS A 53 6.12 11.25 -4.29
CA LYS A 53 4.90 12.04 -4.52
C LYS A 53 4.40 11.81 -5.94
N LEU A 54 3.20 11.25 -6.04
CA LEU A 54 2.49 11.10 -7.30
C LEU A 54 1.28 12.02 -7.31
N VAL A 55 1.07 12.71 -8.43
CA VAL A 55 -0.14 13.50 -8.67
C VAL A 55 -1.06 12.66 -9.57
N ILE A 56 -2.21 12.30 -9.05
CA ILE A 56 -3.15 11.43 -9.74
C ILE A 56 -4.55 12.07 -9.79
N PRO A 57 -5.33 11.83 -10.86
CA PRO A 57 -6.74 12.19 -10.87
C PRO A 57 -7.51 11.50 -9.74
N ILE A 58 -8.38 12.23 -9.05
CA ILE A 58 -9.19 11.68 -7.94
C ILE A 58 -10.04 10.50 -8.41
N GLU A 59 -10.46 10.48 -9.66
CA GLU A 59 -11.21 9.39 -10.27
C GLU A 59 -10.46 8.05 -10.31
N ARG A 60 -9.11 8.07 -10.24
CA ARG A 60 -8.27 6.87 -10.18
C ARG A 60 -8.14 6.27 -8.77
N LEU A 61 -8.62 6.96 -7.76
CA LEU A 61 -8.74 6.38 -6.42
C LEU A 61 -9.74 5.22 -6.45
N ILE A 62 -9.32 4.07 -5.98
CA ILE A 62 -10.17 2.87 -5.90
C ILE A 62 -11.00 2.91 -4.62
N GLY A 63 -10.40 3.36 -3.53
CA GLY A 63 -11.08 3.51 -2.25
C GLY A 63 -10.13 3.92 -1.15
N CYS A 64 -10.70 4.33 -0.02
CA CYS A 64 -9.99 4.35 1.24
C CYS A 64 -9.85 2.90 1.68
N CYS A 65 -8.60 2.43 1.84
CA CYS A 65 -8.37 1.10 2.37
C CYS A 65 -8.56 1.14 3.88
N ASP A 66 -9.82 1.14 4.31
CA ASP A 66 -10.14 0.65 5.64
C ASP A 66 -9.99 -0.88 5.63
N THR A 67 -8.71 -1.28 5.68
CA THR A 67 -8.37 -2.71 5.70
C THR A 67 -8.94 -3.40 6.92
N ALA A 68 -9.23 -2.67 8.00
CA ALA A 68 -9.87 -3.22 9.19
C ALA A 68 -11.30 -3.67 8.89
N SER A 69 -12.13 -2.81 8.29
CA SER A 69 -13.50 -3.17 7.90
C SER A 69 -13.53 -4.31 6.88
N LEU A 70 -12.60 -4.32 5.91
CA LEU A 70 -12.50 -5.42 4.95
C LEU A 70 -12.08 -6.73 5.60
N MET A 71 -11.20 -6.70 6.62
CA MET A 71 -10.79 -7.91 7.36
C MET A 71 -11.92 -8.48 8.22
N GLU A 72 -12.86 -7.66 8.67
CA GLU A 72 -14.05 -8.07 9.41
C GLU A 72 -15.21 -8.49 8.51
N SER A 73 -15.10 -8.32 7.19
CA SER A 73 -16.13 -8.73 6.24
C SER A 73 -16.43 -10.22 6.32
N LEU A 74 -17.70 -10.56 6.20
CA LEU A 74 -18.16 -11.97 6.09
C LEU A 74 -17.74 -12.59 4.76
N ASP A 75 -17.53 -11.78 3.71
CA ASP A 75 -17.02 -12.26 2.42
C ASP A 75 -15.50 -12.50 2.50
N TYR A 76 -15.11 -13.74 2.23
CA TYR A 76 -13.70 -14.12 2.20
C TYR A 76 -12.89 -13.40 1.11
N LYS A 77 -13.56 -12.97 0.03
CA LYS A 77 -12.91 -12.20 -1.06
C LYS A 77 -12.44 -10.84 -0.56
N ASP A 78 -13.27 -10.15 0.21
CA ASP A 78 -12.89 -8.89 0.83
C ASP A 78 -11.71 -9.07 1.79
N ARG A 79 -11.73 -10.15 2.58
CA ARG A 79 -10.62 -10.47 3.49
C ARG A 79 -9.33 -10.76 2.73
N LEU A 80 -9.40 -11.48 1.60
CA LEU A 80 -8.23 -11.77 0.76
C LEU A 80 -7.64 -10.47 0.18
N VAL A 81 -8.49 -9.57 -0.29
CA VAL A 81 -8.07 -8.25 -0.79
C VAL A 81 -7.41 -7.43 0.33
N ALA A 82 -8.02 -7.40 1.51
CA ALA A 82 -7.45 -6.68 2.66
C ALA A 82 -6.09 -7.24 3.08
N GLU A 83 -5.96 -8.56 3.12
CA GLU A 83 -4.72 -9.26 3.46
C GLU A 83 -3.62 -8.95 2.44
N TYR A 84 -3.93 -9.00 1.15
CA TYR A 84 -3.02 -8.61 0.09
C TYR A 84 -2.53 -7.17 0.24
N ILE A 85 -3.45 -6.22 0.52
CA ILE A 85 -3.13 -4.81 0.71
C ILE A 85 -2.20 -4.63 1.92
N GLN A 86 -2.55 -5.19 3.07
CA GLN A 86 -1.75 -5.08 4.29
C GLN A 86 -0.36 -5.69 4.12
N LEU A 87 -0.28 -6.86 3.51
CA LEU A 87 0.99 -7.54 3.27
C LEU A 87 1.87 -6.76 2.30
N SER A 88 1.29 -6.19 1.23
CA SER A 88 2.00 -5.35 0.26
C SER A 88 2.61 -4.11 0.92
N ILE A 89 1.84 -3.44 1.79
CA ILE A 89 2.33 -2.26 2.52
C ILE A 89 3.46 -2.64 3.47
N ARG A 90 3.30 -3.69 4.26
CA ARG A 90 4.32 -4.16 5.21
C ARG A 90 5.60 -4.57 4.50
N MET A 91 5.48 -5.31 3.39
CA MET A 91 6.62 -5.75 2.59
C MET A 91 7.36 -4.56 1.97
N GLY A 92 6.63 -3.58 1.41
CA GLY A 92 7.22 -2.36 0.86
C GLY A 92 7.95 -1.53 1.91
N THR A 93 7.37 -1.39 3.10
CA THR A 93 8.02 -0.70 4.24
C THR A 93 9.29 -1.41 4.68
N LEU A 94 9.27 -2.73 4.78
CA LEU A 94 10.43 -3.53 5.15
C LEU A 94 11.52 -3.50 4.08
N ASP A 95 11.15 -3.55 2.79
CA ASP A 95 12.09 -3.43 1.67
C ASP A 95 12.82 -2.08 1.71
N ASN A 96 12.08 -1.00 1.93
CA ASN A 96 12.66 0.34 2.09
C ASN A 96 13.60 0.43 3.28
N PHE A 97 13.26 -0.20 4.40
CA PHE A 97 14.11 -0.26 5.57
C PHE A 97 15.41 -1.02 5.28
N LEU A 98 15.33 -2.17 4.61
CA LEU A 98 16.48 -3.00 4.29
C LEU A 98 17.43 -2.36 3.26
N LYS A 99 16.93 -1.48 2.40
CA LYS A 99 17.73 -0.72 1.42
C LYS A 99 18.50 0.46 2.03
N ARG A 100 18.14 0.89 3.23
CA ARG A 100 18.82 1.97 3.95
C ARG A 100 20.08 1.47 4.62
N ASP A 101 21.05 2.39 4.84
CA ASP A 101 22.29 2.06 5.52
C ASP A 101 22.05 1.49 6.92
N ALA A 102 22.73 0.36 7.20
CA ALA A 102 22.59 -0.35 8.46
C ALA A 102 22.96 0.53 9.67
N ASP A 103 23.89 1.46 9.50
CA ASP A 103 24.39 2.34 10.56
C ASP A 103 23.37 3.39 11.01
N ALA A 104 22.44 3.77 10.12
CA ALA A 104 21.42 4.77 10.43
C ALA A 104 20.43 4.32 11.52
N TYR A 105 20.26 3.02 11.75
CA TYR A 105 19.21 2.47 12.64
C TYR A 105 19.74 1.64 13.80
N LYS A 106 21.06 1.52 14.00
CA LYS A 106 21.69 0.73 15.09
C LYS A 106 21.15 -0.71 15.19
N VAL A 107 20.79 -1.31 14.05
CA VAL A 107 20.23 -2.67 14.01
C VAL A 107 21.37 -3.68 13.94
N THR A 108 21.34 -4.67 14.83
CA THR A 108 22.37 -5.73 14.85
C THR A 108 22.31 -6.61 13.59
N CYS A 109 23.45 -7.16 13.18
CA CYS A 109 23.52 -8.11 12.05
C CYS A 109 22.54 -9.28 12.19
N LYS A 110 22.32 -9.77 13.41
CA LYS A 110 21.37 -10.88 13.67
C LYS A 110 19.93 -10.46 13.34
N VAL A 111 19.49 -9.28 13.81
CA VAL A 111 18.17 -8.76 13.54
C VAL A 111 18.00 -8.48 12.05
N ARG A 112 19.01 -7.90 11.38
CA ARG A 112 18.95 -7.65 9.93
C ARG A 112 18.76 -8.95 9.12
N LYS A 113 19.45 -10.03 9.48
CA LYS A 113 19.27 -11.35 8.86
C LYS A 113 17.83 -11.88 9.03
N LEU A 114 17.25 -11.70 10.21
CA LEU A 114 15.85 -12.10 10.48
C LEU A 114 14.87 -11.25 9.66
N LEU A 115 15.10 -9.96 9.54
CA LEU A 115 14.28 -9.07 8.70
C LEU A 115 14.35 -9.44 7.23
N CYS A 116 15.51 -9.83 6.71
CA CYS A 116 15.65 -10.36 5.35
C CYS A 116 14.84 -11.65 5.16
N ARG A 117 14.89 -12.57 6.13
CA ARG A 117 14.05 -13.79 6.10
C ARG A 117 12.58 -13.47 6.15
N GLN A 118 12.18 -12.51 6.96
CA GLN A 118 10.79 -12.04 7.04
C GLN A 118 10.34 -11.45 5.70
N TYR A 119 11.17 -10.63 5.06
CA TYR A 119 10.88 -10.08 3.74
C TYR A 119 10.64 -11.19 2.70
N LEU A 120 11.51 -12.21 2.65
CA LEU A 120 11.36 -13.34 1.73
C LEU A 120 10.07 -14.14 1.99
N ALA A 121 9.73 -14.37 3.25
CA ALA A 121 8.49 -15.05 3.62
C ALA A 121 7.26 -14.24 3.19
N MET A 122 7.26 -12.93 3.41
CA MET A 122 6.19 -12.02 2.96
C MET A 122 6.05 -12.02 1.42
N LYS A 123 7.19 -12.03 0.71
CA LYS A 123 7.20 -12.09 -0.75
C LYS A 123 6.54 -13.36 -1.27
N ASN A 124 6.93 -14.51 -0.73
CA ASN A 124 6.34 -15.80 -1.12
C ASN A 124 4.84 -15.84 -0.81
N TYR A 125 4.42 -15.32 0.35
CA TYR A 125 3.02 -15.26 0.71
C TYR A 125 2.23 -14.33 -0.23
N LEU A 126 2.80 -13.17 -0.58
CA LEU A 126 2.17 -12.25 -1.52
C LEU A 126 1.94 -12.88 -2.90
N GLU A 127 2.91 -13.65 -3.40
CA GLU A 127 2.75 -14.37 -4.66
C GLU A 127 1.63 -15.44 -4.57
N ALA A 128 1.56 -16.17 -3.46
CA ALA A 128 0.48 -17.14 -3.23
C ALA A 128 -0.91 -16.47 -3.22
N LEU A 129 -1.04 -15.29 -2.60
CA LEU A 129 -2.29 -14.51 -2.63
C LEU A 129 -2.67 -14.06 -4.05
N LYS A 130 -1.69 -13.63 -4.85
CA LYS A 130 -1.91 -13.25 -6.25
C LYS A 130 -2.37 -14.42 -7.10
N GLU A 131 -1.72 -15.58 -6.97
CA GLU A 131 -2.10 -16.78 -7.69
C GLU A 131 -3.51 -17.23 -7.31
N ARG A 132 -3.82 -17.23 -6.03
CA ARG A 132 -5.15 -17.54 -5.52
C ARG A 132 -6.21 -16.58 -6.07
N ALA A 133 -5.97 -15.28 -6.00
CA ALA A 133 -6.86 -14.26 -6.54
C ALA A 133 -7.11 -14.43 -8.03
N LYS A 134 -6.06 -14.80 -8.79
CA LYS A 134 -6.18 -15.07 -10.22
C LYS A 134 -7.08 -16.28 -10.52
N ILE A 135 -6.93 -17.36 -9.77
CA ILE A 135 -7.75 -18.58 -9.91
C ILE A 135 -9.21 -18.28 -9.54
N GLU A 136 -9.42 -17.54 -8.46
CA GLU A 136 -10.75 -17.21 -7.94
C GLU A 136 -11.39 -15.99 -8.66
N LYS A 137 -10.70 -15.41 -9.66
CA LYS A 137 -11.13 -14.22 -10.43
C LYS A 137 -11.44 -13.02 -9.51
N ILE A 138 -10.62 -12.81 -8.49
CA ILE A 138 -10.67 -11.66 -7.59
C ILE A 138 -9.71 -10.59 -8.12
N GLU A 139 -10.19 -9.35 -8.28
CA GLU A 139 -9.36 -8.21 -8.65
C GLU A 139 -8.52 -7.74 -7.45
N LEU A 140 -7.18 -7.74 -7.61
CA LEU A 140 -6.22 -7.21 -6.65
C LEU A 140 -5.60 -5.91 -7.16
#